data_e7e12aec7b10aad236696c478c47998d
#
_entry.id   e7e12aec7b10aad236696c478c47998d
#
_cell.length_a   1.000
_cell.length_b   1.000
_cell.length_c   1.000
_cell.angle_alpha   90.00
_cell.angle_beta   90.00
_cell.angle_gamma   90.00
#
_symmetry.space_group_name_H-M   'P 1'
#
loop_
_entity.id
_entity.type
_entity.pdbx_description
1 polymer ?
#
loop_
_entity_poly.entity_id
_entity_poly.type
_entity_poly.pdbx_seq_one_letter_code
_entity_poly.pdbx_strand_id
1 'polypeptide(L)'
;VVTLELEAAKRHSDFVDLAGIADGAGARLFRTLNSNSPECLQAIAEADIDFIFVIGWSQICRDEFMNLKPDRIIGYHPAALPRLRGRAALPWTILLQEPITAGSLMWLGDDVDNGDLIDQQFFHVAADETAETLYAKHQTALAQMLERSLATIARGELPRRPQDPRYATYAAKRTPGDGLIDWNEGAAAIERLVRAVGRPYPGAFTFDGDNRMTIWRSSVLPDSGMHHAMRGQIVERTEEHLTIMTADGLLKVEEWETASGKTPRQHAVLGRAR
;
A
#
# COMPACT_ATOMS: atom_id res chain seq x y z
N VAL A 1 9.73 18.00 12.20
CA VAL A 1 9.35 16.95 11.24
C VAL A 1 10.55 16.02 11.07
N VAL A 2 10.32 14.69 11.13
CA VAL A 2 11.31 13.66 10.81
C VAL A 2 10.89 12.97 9.52
N THR A 3 11.81 12.84 8.56
CA THR A 3 11.56 12.19 7.27
C THR A 3 12.78 11.40 6.78
N LEU A 4 12.60 10.63 5.70
CA LEU A 4 13.69 9.86 5.11
C LEU A 4 14.72 10.76 4.41
N GLU A 5 15.97 10.28 4.36
CA GLU A 5 16.98 10.84 3.49
C GLU A 5 16.56 10.74 2.02
N LEU A 6 16.91 11.76 1.21
CA LEU A 6 16.55 11.80 -0.22
C LEU A 6 17.08 10.60 -1.01
N GLU A 7 18.23 10.06 -0.62
CA GLU A 7 18.81 8.86 -1.24
C GLU A 7 17.95 7.62 -1.04
N ALA A 8 17.22 7.53 0.09
CA ALA A 8 16.31 6.44 0.37
C ALA A 8 14.98 6.57 -0.37
N ALA A 9 14.64 7.76 -0.87
CA ALA A 9 13.39 8.05 -1.59
C ALA A 9 13.14 7.08 -2.75
N LYS A 10 14.17 6.72 -3.51
CA LYS A 10 14.10 5.79 -4.65
C LYS A 10 13.59 4.39 -4.30
N ARG A 11 13.60 4.01 -3.02
CA ARG A 11 13.15 2.69 -2.53
C ARG A 11 11.71 2.70 -2.02
N HIS A 12 11.08 3.88 -2.00
CA HIS A 12 9.72 4.07 -1.50
C HIS A 12 8.86 4.65 -2.61
N SER A 13 7.80 3.95 -2.98
CA SER A 13 6.94 4.27 -4.13
C SER A 13 6.13 5.55 -3.97
N ASP A 14 5.95 6.04 -2.74
CA ASP A 14 5.09 7.17 -2.36
C ASP A 14 5.83 8.24 -1.54
N PHE A 15 7.14 8.33 -1.69
CA PHE A 15 7.94 9.34 -1.00
C PHE A 15 7.58 10.75 -1.45
N VAL A 16 7.38 11.64 -0.47
CA VAL A 16 7.21 13.08 -0.67
C VAL A 16 8.30 13.83 0.09
N ASP A 17 8.97 14.77 -0.55
CA ASP A 17 9.89 15.66 0.15
C ASP A 17 9.11 16.68 0.97
N LEU A 18 9.25 16.62 2.28
CA LEU A 18 8.56 17.49 3.24
C LEU A 18 9.29 18.81 3.52
N ALA A 19 10.42 19.10 2.84
CA ALA A 19 11.22 20.29 3.14
C ALA A 19 10.43 21.59 2.98
N GLY A 20 9.76 21.78 1.86
CA GLY A 20 8.96 22.99 1.61
C GLY A 20 7.79 23.16 2.56
N ILE A 21 7.17 22.03 2.97
CA ILE A 21 6.06 22.05 3.93
C ILE A 21 6.56 22.40 5.33
N ALA A 22 7.68 21.82 5.75
CA ALA A 22 8.29 22.09 7.05
C ALA A 22 8.74 23.56 7.15
N ASP A 23 9.39 24.08 6.12
CA ASP A 23 9.83 25.49 6.04
C ASP A 23 8.64 26.45 6.11
N GLY A 24 7.60 26.21 5.30
CA GLY A 24 6.38 27.02 5.32
C GLY A 24 5.62 27.01 6.66
N ALA A 25 5.78 25.94 7.44
CA ALA A 25 5.21 25.81 8.78
C ALA A 25 6.16 26.30 9.91
N GLY A 26 7.37 26.78 9.57
CA GLY A 26 8.39 27.14 10.57
C GLY A 26 8.87 25.96 11.41
N ALA A 27 8.73 24.73 10.91
CA ALA A 27 9.08 23.51 11.62
C ALA A 27 10.49 23.04 11.25
N ARG A 28 11.26 22.61 12.24
CA ARG A 28 12.57 21.98 11.99
C ARG A 28 12.39 20.67 11.24
N LEU A 29 13.20 20.43 10.20
CA LEU A 29 13.26 19.19 9.45
C LEU A 29 14.52 18.40 9.84
N PHE A 30 14.35 17.13 10.18
CA PHE A 30 15.42 16.18 10.42
C PHE A 30 15.29 15.02 9.45
N ARG A 31 16.36 14.67 8.75
CA ARG A 31 16.39 13.54 7.83
C ARG A 31 17.14 12.38 8.45
N THR A 32 16.62 11.15 8.25
CA THR A 32 17.25 9.95 8.78
C THR A 32 16.96 8.73 7.92
N LEU A 33 17.86 7.76 7.95
CA LEU A 33 17.62 6.42 7.40
C LEU A 33 16.98 5.47 8.42
N ASN A 34 17.02 5.82 9.72
CA ASN A 34 16.56 4.98 10.80
C ASN A 34 15.98 5.82 11.95
N SER A 35 14.66 5.68 12.19
CA SER A 35 13.98 6.39 13.28
C SER A 35 14.49 6.02 14.69
N ASN A 36 15.16 4.88 14.82
CA ASN A 36 15.74 4.43 16.09
C ASN A 36 17.23 4.75 16.21
N SER A 37 17.80 5.57 15.32
CA SER A 37 19.20 5.97 15.46
C SER A 37 19.37 6.95 16.63
N PRO A 38 20.52 6.93 17.33
CA PRO A 38 20.77 7.85 18.44
C PRO A 38 20.56 9.32 18.07
N GLU A 39 20.96 9.72 16.88
CA GLU A 39 20.85 11.10 16.39
C GLU A 39 19.36 11.48 16.18
N CYS A 40 18.55 10.55 15.66
CA CYS A 40 17.13 10.78 15.49
C CYS A 40 16.40 10.85 16.83
N LEU A 41 16.71 9.95 17.76
CA LEU A 41 16.14 9.95 19.10
C LEU A 41 16.50 11.22 19.86
N GLN A 42 17.76 11.67 19.76
CA GLN A 42 18.22 12.92 20.36
C GLN A 42 17.47 14.12 19.75
N ALA A 43 17.36 14.21 18.43
CA ALA A 43 16.67 15.30 17.75
C ALA A 43 15.18 15.41 18.16
N ILE A 44 14.53 14.27 18.42
CA ILE A 44 13.15 14.23 18.91
C ILE A 44 13.10 14.62 20.40
N ALA A 45 14.03 14.12 21.22
CA ALA A 45 14.08 14.41 22.65
C ALA A 45 14.30 15.91 22.93
N GLU A 46 15.11 16.58 22.11
CA GLU A 46 15.39 18.02 22.20
C GLU A 46 14.22 18.90 21.69
N ALA A 47 13.22 18.29 21.05
CA ALA A 47 12.06 19.02 20.60
C ALA A 47 11.07 19.20 21.75
N ASP A 48 10.58 20.42 21.94
CA ASP A 48 9.51 20.73 22.90
C ASP A 48 8.14 20.37 22.26
N ILE A 49 7.78 19.09 22.38
CA ILE A 49 6.58 18.50 21.77
C ILE A 49 5.77 17.73 22.82
N ASP A 50 4.46 17.72 22.67
CA ASP A 50 3.53 16.94 23.52
C ASP A 50 3.26 15.54 22.98
N PHE A 51 3.22 15.39 21.65
CA PHE A 51 2.86 14.16 20.96
C PHE A 51 3.77 13.88 19.79
N ILE A 52 3.96 12.60 19.46
CA ILE A 52 4.64 12.14 18.24
C ILE A 52 3.58 11.49 17.32
N PHE A 53 3.53 11.92 16.07
CA PHE A 53 2.70 11.29 15.04
C PHE A 53 3.58 10.46 14.09
N VAL A 54 3.32 9.17 14.02
CA VAL A 54 4.01 8.21 13.15
C VAL A 54 3.08 7.86 11.99
N ILE A 55 3.21 8.59 10.90
CA ILE A 55 2.32 8.52 9.74
C ILE A 55 3.12 8.11 8.50
N GLY A 56 2.68 7.07 7.79
CA GLY A 56 3.35 6.57 6.59
C GLY A 56 4.77 6.04 6.83
N TRP A 57 5.08 5.64 8.04
CA TRP A 57 6.40 5.16 8.45
C TRP A 57 6.45 3.63 8.46
N SER A 58 7.42 3.05 7.77
CA SER A 58 7.51 1.59 7.57
C SER A 58 8.45 0.86 8.53
N GLN A 59 9.16 1.58 9.39
CA GLN A 59 10.07 1.00 10.38
C GLN A 59 9.35 0.81 11.72
N ILE A 60 9.75 -0.22 12.44
CA ILE A 60 9.27 -0.46 13.82
C ILE A 60 9.90 0.57 14.75
N CYS A 61 9.09 1.26 15.52
CA CYS A 61 9.53 2.10 16.62
C CYS A 61 9.90 1.18 17.80
N ARG A 62 11.18 1.19 18.20
CA ARG A 62 11.68 0.34 19.30
C ARG A 62 11.44 1.00 20.64
N ASP A 63 11.77 0.28 21.71
CA ASP A 63 11.56 0.73 23.10
C ASP A 63 12.16 2.10 23.37
N GLU A 64 13.36 2.40 22.84
CA GLU A 64 13.99 3.68 23.02
C GLU A 64 13.20 4.82 22.38
N PHE A 65 12.61 4.57 21.20
CA PHE A 65 11.72 5.54 20.54
C PHE A 65 10.41 5.68 21.32
N MET A 66 9.82 4.57 21.74
CA MET A 66 8.56 4.56 22.51
C MET A 66 8.71 5.29 23.85
N ASN A 67 9.88 5.21 24.48
CA ASN A 67 10.18 5.88 25.74
C ASN A 67 10.42 7.38 25.62
N LEU A 68 10.53 7.97 24.40
CA LEU A 68 10.63 9.41 24.23
C LEU A 68 9.38 10.15 24.70
N LYS A 69 8.20 9.58 24.44
CA LYS A 69 6.90 10.13 24.86
C LYS A 69 5.94 8.99 25.20
N PRO A 70 6.09 8.36 26.36
CA PRO A 70 5.23 7.25 26.77
C PRO A 70 3.75 7.64 26.71
N ASP A 71 2.92 6.76 26.13
CA ASP A 71 1.47 6.96 25.96
C ASP A 71 1.05 8.17 25.12
N ARG A 72 1.98 8.80 24.37
CA ARG A 72 1.74 9.99 23.55
C ARG A 72 2.24 9.86 22.12
N ILE A 73 2.37 8.62 21.64
CA ILE A 73 2.76 8.33 20.26
C ILE A 73 1.55 7.80 19.52
N ILE A 74 1.19 8.48 18.44
CA ILE A 74 0.00 8.21 17.64
C ILE A 74 0.43 7.67 16.29
N GLY A 75 -0.11 6.53 15.90
CA GLY A 75 0.09 5.91 14.59
C GLY A 75 -1.17 5.94 13.74
N TYR A 76 -0.97 5.83 12.43
CA TYR A 76 -2.05 5.57 11.48
C TYR A 76 -1.83 4.23 10.79
N HIS A 77 -2.87 3.41 10.76
CA HIS A 77 -2.88 2.16 10.02
C HIS A 77 -4.03 2.10 9.01
N PRO A 78 -3.76 1.77 7.71
CA PRO A 78 -4.76 1.79 6.65
C PRO A 78 -5.58 0.49 6.60
N ALA A 79 -6.18 0.10 7.71
CA ALA A 79 -7.11 -1.01 7.81
C ALA A 79 -8.12 -0.83 8.95
N ALA A 80 -9.21 -1.59 8.90
CA ALA A 80 -10.20 -1.66 9.97
C ALA A 80 -9.69 -2.50 11.15
N LEU A 81 -8.77 -1.94 11.95
CA LEU A 81 -8.23 -2.62 13.11
C LEU A 81 -9.33 -3.14 14.05
N PRO A 82 -9.18 -4.37 14.59
CA PRO A 82 -7.95 -5.18 14.66
C PRO A 82 -7.67 -6.05 13.43
N ARG A 83 -8.43 -5.94 12.36
CA ARG A 83 -8.18 -6.71 11.12
C ARG A 83 -7.00 -6.13 10.34
N LEU A 84 -6.23 -6.99 9.66
CA LEU A 84 -5.10 -6.64 8.81
C LEU A 84 -4.02 -5.79 9.51
N ARG A 85 -3.69 -6.09 10.76
CA ARG A 85 -2.47 -5.58 11.41
C ARG A 85 -1.26 -5.94 10.57
N GLY A 86 -0.18 -5.17 10.63
CA GLY A 86 1.08 -5.49 9.98
C GLY A 86 1.33 -4.66 8.73
N ARG A 87 1.66 -5.28 7.59
CA ARG A 87 2.21 -4.56 6.44
C ARG A 87 1.37 -4.76 5.17
N ALA A 88 1.48 -3.79 4.25
CA ALA A 88 0.83 -3.85 2.96
C ALA A 88 -0.72 -3.99 3.04
N ALA A 89 -1.35 -3.39 4.05
CA ALA A 89 -2.79 -3.53 4.29
C ALA A 89 -3.65 -3.11 3.09
N LEU A 90 -3.27 -2.05 2.34
CA LEU A 90 -4.01 -1.63 1.15
C LEU A 90 -4.06 -2.71 0.06
N PRO A 91 -2.92 -3.25 -0.44
CA PRO A 91 -2.97 -4.37 -1.37
C PRO A 91 -3.77 -5.57 -0.86
N TRP A 92 -3.59 -5.91 0.42
CA TRP A 92 -4.34 -7.04 1.01
C TRP A 92 -5.84 -6.78 1.08
N THR A 93 -6.28 -5.55 1.34
CA THR A 93 -7.71 -5.18 1.31
C THR A 93 -8.34 -5.51 -0.06
N ILE A 94 -7.66 -5.17 -1.16
CA ILE A 94 -8.15 -5.45 -2.52
C ILE A 94 -8.06 -6.96 -2.83
N LEU A 95 -6.92 -7.60 -2.53
CA LEU A 95 -6.70 -9.02 -2.81
C LEU A 95 -7.71 -9.92 -2.08
N LEU A 96 -8.06 -9.58 -0.84
CA LEU A 96 -9.03 -10.30 -0.02
C LEU A 96 -10.49 -9.92 -0.35
N GLN A 97 -10.69 -8.96 -1.25
CA GLN A 97 -12.03 -8.48 -1.64
C GLN A 97 -12.83 -7.99 -0.43
N GLU A 98 -12.18 -7.32 0.51
CA GLU A 98 -12.87 -6.75 1.66
C GLU A 98 -13.86 -5.68 1.16
N PRO A 99 -15.17 -5.81 1.41
CA PRO A 99 -16.15 -4.85 0.90
C PRO A 99 -16.16 -3.52 1.66
N ILE A 100 -15.60 -3.54 2.87
CA ILE A 100 -15.50 -2.38 3.77
C ILE A 100 -14.14 -2.43 4.43
N THR A 101 -13.48 -1.27 4.53
CA THR A 101 -12.27 -1.08 5.32
C THR A 101 -12.37 0.20 6.14
N ALA A 102 -11.32 0.56 6.85
CA ALA A 102 -11.24 1.81 7.58
C ALA A 102 -9.81 2.35 7.61
N GLY A 103 -9.66 3.65 7.77
CA GLY A 103 -8.48 4.22 8.37
C GLY A 103 -8.57 4.11 9.90
N SER A 104 -7.49 3.83 10.58
CA SER A 104 -7.44 3.73 12.04
C SER A 104 -6.32 4.61 12.60
N LEU A 105 -6.68 5.59 13.45
CA LEU A 105 -5.74 6.28 14.33
C LEU A 105 -5.69 5.53 15.66
N MET A 106 -4.48 5.26 16.15
CA MET A 106 -4.27 4.51 17.38
C MET A 106 -3.09 5.06 18.17
N TRP A 107 -3.08 4.85 19.45
CA TRP A 107 -1.87 4.93 20.26
C TRP A 107 -0.94 3.79 19.84
N LEU A 108 0.35 4.05 19.70
CA LEU A 108 1.29 2.95 19.45
C LEU A 108 1.37 2.07 20.71
N GLY A 109 1.23 0.78 20.52
CA GLY A 109 1.33 -0.24 21.58
C GLY A 109 2.68 -0.93 21.59
N ASP A 110 2.77 -1.98 22.37
CA ASP A 110 3.95 -2.82 22.58
C ASP A 110 4.13 -3.91 21.51
N ASP A 111 3.11 -4.11 20.67
CA ASP A 111 3.15 -5.05 19.53
C ASP A 111 2.57 -4.39 18.29
N VAL A 112 2.68 -5.08 17.15
CA VAL A 112 2.33 -4.56 15.82
C VAL A 112 0.84 -4.18 15.77
N ASP A 113 0.58 -2.88 15.59
CA ASP A 113 -0.74 -2.27 15.40
C ASP A 113 -1.79 -2.72 16.43
N ASN A 114 -1.37 -3.01 17.68
CA ASN A 114 -2.23 -3.52 18.74
C ASN A 114 -2.75 -2.46 19.71
N GLY A 115 -2.28 -1.21 19.61
CA GLY A 115 -2.61 -0.16 20.55
C GLY A 115 -4.08 0.28 20.50
N ASP A 116 -4.51 0.99 21.55
CA ASP A 116 -5.87 1.48 21.67
C ASP A 116 -6.22 2.44 20.54
N LEU A 117 -7.42 2.30 19.99
CA LEU A 117 -7.93 3.19 18.94
C LEU A 117 -8.30 4.56 19.50
N ILE A 118 -7.83 5.59 18.82
CA ILE A 118 -8.25 6.98 19.03
C ILE A 118 -9.50 7.24 18.20
N ASP A 119 -9.43 6.90 16.92
CA ASP A 119 -10.51 7.13 15.97
C ASP A 119 -10.45 6.10 14.83
N GLN A 120 -11.57 5.88 14.18
CA GLN A 120 -11.70 4.95 13.07
C GLN A 120 -12.73 5.47 12.09
N GLN A 121 -12.35 5.56 10.82
CA GLN A 121 -13.27 6.00 9.76
C GLN A 121 -13.44 4.90 8.74
N PHE A 122 -14.65 4.32 8.70
CA PHE A 122 -15.04 3.27 7.76
C PHE A 122 -15.47 3.84 6.42
N PHE A 123 -15.17 3.10 5.35
CA PHE A 123 -15.63 3.39 4.00
C PHE A 123 -15.72 2.13 3.15
N HIS A 124 -16.54 2.17 2.10
CA HIS A 124 -16.70 1.07 1.16
C HIS A 124 -15.50 0.95 0.22
N VAL A 125 -15.15 -0.29 -0.10
CA VAL A 125 -14.20 -0.67 -1.14
C VAL A 125 -15.01 -1.09 -2.36
N ALA A 126 -14.86 -0.39 -3.47
CA ALA A 126 -15.57 -0.71 -4.70
C ALA A 126 -15.08 -2.03 -5.30
N ALA A 127 -15.93 -2.71 -6.09
CA ALA A 127 -15.56 -3.96 -6.74
C ALA A 127 -14.39 -3.78 -7.74
N ASP A 128 -14.28 -2.59 -8.31
CA ASP A 128 -13.23 -2.15 -9.23
C ASP A 128 -12.15 -1.27 -8.55
N GLU A 129 -12.11 -1.23 -7.21
CA GLU A 129 -11.15 -0.43 -6.45
C GLU A 129 -9.72 -0.75 -6.86
N THR A 130 -8.93 0.29 -7.11
CA THR A 130 -7.48 0.18 -7.37
C THR A 130 -6.67 0.60 -6.14
N ALA A 131 -5.39 0.26 -6.12
CA ALA A 131 -4.49 0.74 -5.07
C ALA A 131 -4.48 2.27 -4.97
N GLU A 132 -4.51 2.98 -6.10
CA GLU A 132 -4.51 4.44 -6.18
C GLU A 132 -5.79 5.05 -5.58
N THR A 133 -6.96 4.55 -5.98
CA THR A 133 -8.24 5.06 -5.47
C THR A 133 -8.44 4.74 -3.99
N LEU A 134 -8.03 3.55 -3.54
CA LEU A 134 -8.07 3.17 -2.13
C LEU A 134 -7.12 4.04 -1.30
N TYR A 135 -5.91 4.32 -1.82
CA TYR A 135 -4.95 5.21 -1.17
C TYR A 135 -5.52 6.62 -0.98
N ALA A 136 -6.18 7.18 -2.00
CA ALA A 136 -6.83 8.47 -1.90
C ALA A 136 -7.95 8.51 -0.84
N LYS A 137 -8.75 7.44 -0.72
CA LYS A 137 -9.75 7.29 0.35
C LYS A 137 -9.10 7.29 1.74
N HIS A 138 -7.98 6.59 1.91
CA HIS A 138 -7.23 6.57 3.17
C HIS A 138 -6.63 7.93 3.52
N GLN A 139 -6.12 8.67 2.54
CA GLN A 139 -5.62 10.04 2.75
C GLN A 139 -6.73 10.97 3.23
N THR A 140 -7.91 10.90 2.60
CA THR A 140 -9.09 11.68 3.00
C THR A 140 -9.54 11.31 4.41
N ALA A 141 -9.64 10.03 4.73
CA ALA A 141 -10.02 9.55 6.04
C ALA A 141 -9.02 9.99 7.12
N LEU A 142 -7.71 9.89 6.84
CA LEU A 142 -6.66 10.34 7.75
C LEU A 142 -6.78 11.84 8.05
N ALA A 143 -6.92 12.68 7.02
CA ALA A 143 -7.05 14.12 7.20
C ALA A 143 -8.26 14.48 8.09
N GLN A 144 -9.42 13.89 7.83
CA GLN A 144 -10.64 14.11 8.62
C GLN A 144 -10.51 13.61 10.06
N MET A 145 -9.87 12.44 10.27
CA MET A 145 -9.62 11.92 11.61
C MET A 145 -8.64 12.79 12.39
N LEU A 146 -7.56 13.26 11.75
CA LEU A 146 -6.61 14.16 12.40
C LEU A 146 -7.29 15.47 12.82
N GLU A 147 -8.09 16.08 11.96
CA GLU A 147 -8.79 17.33 12.27
C GLU A 147 -9.67 17.19 13.54
N ARG A 148 -10.53 16.18 13.61
CA ARG A 148 -11.39 15.99 14.80
C ARG A 148 -10.66 15.46 16.02
N SER A 149 -9.64 14.60 15.85
CA SER A 149 -8.87 14.04 16.96
C SER A 149 -7.94 15.07 17.59
N LEU A 150 -7.29 15.95 16.79
CA LEU A 150 -6.45 17.03 17.31
C LEU A 150 -7.26 18.01 18.16
N ALA A 151 -8.47 18.37 17.75
CA ALA A 151 -9.34 19.22 18.51
C ALA A 151 -9.73 18.59 19.88
N THR A 152 -9.92 17.28 19.92
CA THR A 152 -10.21 16.52 21.15
C THR A 152 -9.00 16.44 22.07
N ILE A 153 -7.84 16.11 21.51
CA ILE A 153 -6.57 16.01 22.24
C ILE A 153 -6.16 17.38 22.82
N ALA A 154 -6.36 18.47 22.07
CA ALA A 154 -6.07 19.82 22.54
C ALA A 154 -6.90 20.24 23.76
N ARG A 155 -8.08 19.65 23.98
CA ARG A 155 -8.87 19.83 25.20
C ARG A 155 -8.42 18.95 26.37
N GLY A 156 -7.37 18.16 26.18
CA GLY A 156 -6.88 17.22 27.19
C GLY A 156 -7.61 15.88 27.23
N GLU A 157 -8.50 15.62 26.28
CA GLU A 157 -9.20 14.35 26.15
C GLU A 157 -8.35 13.37 25.33
N LEU A 158 -8.02 12.21 25.90
CA LEU A 158 -7.19 11.18 25.25
C LEU A 158 -8.02 9.90 25.03
N PRO A 159 -8.83 9.83 23.95
CA PRO A 159 -9.70 8.70 23.72
C PRO A 159 -8.88 7.41 23.60
N ARG A 160 -9.34 6.34 24.26
CA ARG A 160 -8.72 5.02 24.22
C ARG A 160 -9.81 3.97 24.15
N ARG A 161 -9.90 3.31 22.99
CA ARG A 161 -10.80 2.18 22.78
C ARG A 161 -9.96 0.93 22.52
N PRO A 162 -9.90 -0.02 23.45
CA PRO A 162 -9.16 -1.26 23.28
C PRO A 162 -9.60 -2.01 22.02
N GLN A 163 -8.65 -2.59 21.31
CA GLN A 163 -8.93 -3.52 20.23
C GLN A 163 -9.29 -4.89 20.80
N ASP A 164 -10.30 -5.57 20.23
CA ASP A 164 -10.64 -6.94 20.60
C ASP A 164 -9.71 -7.92 19.86
N PRO A 165 -8.78 -8.60 20.56
CA PRO A 165 -7.81 -9.48 19.93
C PRO A 165 -8.43 -10.73 19.27
N ARG A 166 -9.68 -11.07 19.61
CA ARG A 166 -10.38 -12.21 18.99
C ARG A 166 -10.64 -12.01 17.50
N TYR A 167 -10.69 -10.74 17.05
CA TYR A 167 -10.90 -10.38 15.65
C TYR A 167 -9.62 -9.96 14.94
N ALA A 168 -8.46 -10.06 15.60
CA ALA A 168 -7.20 -9.67 15.00
C ALA A 168 -6.81 -10.62 13.86
N THR A 169 -6.42 -10.03 12.74
CA THR A 169 -5.78 -10.73 11.61
C THR A 169 -4.53 -9.97 11.22
N TYR A 170 -3.59 -10.65 10.56
CA TYR A 170 -2.28 -10.09 10.25
C TYR A 170 -2.00 -10.15 8.76
N ALA A 171 -1.57 -9.03 8.20
CA ALA A 171 -1.17 -8.87 6.81
C ALA A 171 0.36 -8.98 6.70
N ALA A 172 0.82 -9.92 5.88
CA ALA A 172 2.25 -10.11 5.65
C ALA A 172 2.83 -8.99 4.78
N LYS A 173 4.13 -8.76 4.94
CA LYS A 173 4.88 -7.86 4.05
C LYS A 173 4.78 -8.36 2.61
N ARG A 174 4.55 -7.43 1.68
CA ARG A 174 4.71 -7.67 0.24
C ARG A 174 5.97 -6.98 -0.29
N THR A 175 6.51 -7.54 -1.35
CA THR A 175 7.67 -7.04 -2.08
C THR A 175 7.29 -6.81 -3.55
N PRO A 176 8.07 -6.06 -4.34
CA PRO A 176 7.81 -5.93 -5.77
C PRO A 176 7.71 -7.28 -6.50
N GLY A 177 8.42 -8.32 -6.04
CA GLY A 177 8.36 -9.67 -6.60
C GLY A 177 6.98 -10.34 -6.49
N ASP A 178 6.20 -9.97 -5.47
CA ASP A 178 4.85 -10.50 -5.26
C ASP A 178 3.81 -9.97 -6.29
N GLY A 179 4.23 -9.08 -7.17
CA GLY A 179 3.45 -8.64 -8.33
C GLY A 179 3.64 -9.51 -9.57
N LEU A 180 4.45 -10.58 -9.52
CA LEU A 180 4.61 -11.52 -10.63
C LEU A 180 3.27 -12.25 -10.90
N ILE A 181 2.82 -12.17 -12.16
CA ILE A 181 1.57 -12.79 -12.59
C ILE A 181 1.80 -14.29 -12.80
N ASP A 182 1.01 -15.11 -12.12
CA ASP A 182 0.86 -16.54 -12.43
C ASP A 182 -0.31 -16.72 -13.41
N TRP A 183 0.01 -17.05 -14.65
CA TRP A 183 -1.00 -17.29 -15.68
C TRP A 183 -1.81 -18.58 -15.45
N ASN A 184 -1.47 -19.38 -14.44
CA ASN A 184 -2.30 -20.52 -13.99
C ASN A 184 -3.47 -20.09 -13.10
N GLU A 185 -3.51 -18.85 -12.68
CA GLU A 185 -4.66 -18.26 -12.00
C GLU A 185 -5.74 -17.86 -13.00
N GLY A 186 -6.98 -17.69 -12.47
CA GLY A 186 -8.10 -17.20 -13.26
C GLY A 186 -8.01 -15.71 -13.60
N ALA A 187 -8.70 -15.32 -14.67
CA ALA A 187 -8.70 -13.93 -15.16
C ALA A 187 -9.08 -12.92 -14.07
N ALA A 188 -10.08 -13.23 -13.25
CA ALA A 188 -10.51 -12.34 -12.16
C ALA A 188 -9.47 -12.21 -11.05
N ALA A 189 -8.70 -13.26 -10.75
CA ALA A 189 -7.63 -13.20 -9.76
C ALA A 189 -6.45 -12.36 -10.26
N ILE A 190 -6.08 -12.51 -11.53
CA ILE A 190 -5.00 -11.73 -12.16
C ILE A 190 -5.41 -10.25 -12.28
N GLU A 191 -6.64 -9.95 -12.71
CA GLU A 191 -7.18 -8.59 -12.79
C GLU A 191 -7.13 -7.91 -11.41
N ARG A 192 -7.53 -8.62 -10.36
CA ARG A 192 -7.48 -8.13 -8.99
C ARG A 192 -6.04 -7.87 -8.52
N LEU A 193 -5.08 -8.72 -8.89
CA LEU A 193 -3.68 -8.48 -8.62
C LEU A 193 -3.21 -7.19 -9.31
N VAL A 194 -3.57 -6.96 -10.57
CA VAL A 194 -3.23 -5.73 -11.30
C VAL A 194 -3.74 -4.50 -10.57
N ARG A 195 -5.00 -4.51 -10.10
CA ARG A 195 -5.57 -3.39 -9.32
C ARG A 195 -4.89 -3.21 -7.96
N ALA A 196 -4.61 -4.32 -7.27
CA ALA A 196 -4.07 -4.29 -5.91
C ALA A 196 -2.63 -3.78 -5.83
N VAL A 197 -1.83 -3.97 -6.87
CA VAL A 197 -0.41 -3.59 -6.89
C VAL A 197 -0.09 -2.53 -7.96
N GLY A 198 -1.13 -1.93 -8.56
CA GLY A 198 -1.01 -0.77 -9.46
C GLY A 198 -0.46 0.46 -8.75
N ARG A 199 -0.36 1.57 -9.46
CA ARG A 199 0.19 2.84 -8.89
C ARG A 199 -0.45 3.18 -7.53
N PRO A 200 0.34 3.65 -6.55
CA PRO A 200 1.75 4.02 -6.62
C PRO A 200 2.75 2.86 -6.46
N TYR A 201 2.27 1.62 -6.37
CA TYR A 201 3.13 0.44 -6.27
C TYR A 201 3.77 0.07 -7.62
N PRO A 202 4.75 -0.87 -7.65
CA PRO A 202 5.54 -1.20 -8.85
C PRO A 202 4.78 -1.91 -9.98
N GLY A 203 3.50 -2.21 -9.81
CA GLY A 203 2.65 -2.88 -10.80
C GLY A 203 2.74 -4.40 -10.81
N ALA A 204 1.70 -5.04 -11.34
CA ALA A 204 1.73 -6.46 -11.68
C ALA A 204 2.58 -6.66 -12.92
N PHE A 205 3.35 -7.74 -12.99
CA PHE A 205 4.26 -7.92 -14.11
C PHE A 205 4.39 -9.38 -14.55
N THR A 206 4.85 -9.54 -15.77
CA THR A 206 5.19 -10.83 -16.40
C THR A 206 6.43 -10.67 -17.27
N PHE A 207 6.80 -11.73 -17.98
CA PHE A 207 7.95 -11.72 -18.88
C PHE A 207 7.59 -12.30 -20.27
N ASP A 208 8.13 -11.68 -21.33
CA ASP A 208 8.27 -12.26 -22.66
C ASP A 208 9.75 -12.59 -22.88
N GLY A 209 10.15 -13.84 -22.59
CA GLY A 209 11.55 -14.18 -22.41
C GLY A 209 12.17 -13.35 -21.28
N ASP A 210 13.22 -12.57 -21.59
CA ASP A 210 13.89 -11.69 -20.61
C ASP A 210 13.27 -10.28 -20.55
N ASN A 211 12.30 -9.99 -21.40
CA ASN A 211 11.66 -8.66 -21.45
C ASN A 211 10.55 -8.57 -20.43
N ARG A 212 10.78 -7.83 -19.33
CA ARG A 212 9.75 -7.56 -18.32
C ARG A 212 8.66 -6.68 -18.92
N MET A 213 7.43 -7.10 -18.71
CA MET A 213 6.21 -6.36 -19.04
C MET A 213 5.42 -6.09 -17.76
N THR A 214 5.21 -4.82 -17.42
CA THR A 214 4.36 -4.40 -16.31
C THR A 214 2.97 -4.08 -16.87
N ILE A 215 1.93 -4.58 -16.20
CA ILE A 215 0.53 -4.38 -16.56
C ILE A 215 -0.10 -3.43 -15.54
N TRP A 216 -0.63 -2.32 -16.04
CA TRP A 216 -1.23 -1.28 -15.21
C TRP A 216 -2.75 -1.33 -15.19
N ARG A 217 -3.37 -1.75 -16.30
CA ARG A 217 -4.82 -1.89 -16.41
C ARG A 217 -5.20 -3.10 -17.22
N SER A 218 -6.16 -3.84 -16.72
CA SER A 218 -6.74 -5.00 -17.38
C SER A 218 -8.22 -5.17 -17.03
N SER A 219 -8.92 -5.92 -17.84
CA SER A 219 -10.31 -6.31 -17.60
C SER A 219 -10.52 -7.78 -17.95
N VAL A 220 -11.50 -8.39 -17.29
CA VAL A 220 -11.88 -9.78 -17.55
C VAL A 220 -12.78 -9.82 -18.77
N LEU A 221 -12.47 -10.67 -19.73
CA LEU A 221 -13.38 -10.99 -20.84
C LEU A 221 -14.06 -12.32 -20.57
N PRO A 222 -15.38 -12.43 -20.84
CA PRO A 222 -16.07 -13.71 -20.80
C PRO A 222 -15.38 -14.69 -21.77
N ASP A 223 -15.08 -15.90 -21.30
CA ASP A 223 -14.63 -16.95 -22.19
C ASP A 223 -15.81 -17.39 -23.07
N SER A 224 -15.66 -17.16 -24.35
CA SER A 224 -16.65 -17.62 -25.35
C SER A 224 -16.34 -19.01 -25.88
N GLY A 225 -15.27 -19.67 -25.40
CA GLY A 225 -14.76 -20.93 -25.93
C GLY A 225 -14.20 -20.85 -27.35
N MET A 226 -13.99 -19.62 -27.87
CA MET A 226 -13.49 -19.42 -29.23
C MET A 226 -11.96 -19.58 -29.35
N HIS A 227 -11.25 -19.50 -28.25
CA HIS A 227 -9.79 -19.57 -28.26
C HIS A 227 -9.28 -20.84 -27.59
N HIS A 228 -8.47 -21.60 -28.31
CA HIS A 228 -7.69 -22.72 -27.76
C HIS A 228 -6.22 -22.30 -27.71
N ALA A 229 -5.73 -22.00 -26.52
CA ALA A 229 -4.39 -21.47 -26.34
C ALA A 229 -3.77 -21.93 -25.03
N MET A 230 -2.44 -21.80 -24.93
CA MET A 230 -1.74 -22.04 -23.68
C MET A 230 -1.96 -20.86 -22.72
N ARG A 231 -1.94 -21.16 -21.42
CA ARG A 231 -1.99 -20.12 -20.38
C ARG A 231 -0.83 -19.15 -20.54
N GLY A 232 -1.10 -17.85 -20.48
CA GLY A 232 -0.16 -16.79 -20.79
C GLY A 232 0.02 -16.51 -22.28
N GLN A 233 -0.65 -17.25 -23.18
CA GLN A 233 -0.54 -17.01 -24.62
C GLN A 233 -1.40 -15.85 -25.06
N ILE A 234 -0.80 -14.92 -25.82
CA ILE A 234 -1.51 -13.79 -26.45
C ILE A 234 -2.31 -14.32 -27.62
N VAL A 235 -3.64 -14.32 -27.52
CA VAL A 235 -4.56 -14.80 -28.55
C VAL A 235 -4.94 -13.68 -29.53
N GLU A 236 -4.96 -12.44 -29.05
CA GLU A 236 -5.22 -11.26 -29.86
C GLU A 236 -4.27 -10.14 -29.51
N ARG A 237 -3.83 -9.41 -30.52
CA ARG A 237 -3.01 -8.22 -30.35
C ARG A 237 -3.49 -7.12 -31.27
N THR A 238 -3.81 -5.98 -30.70
CA THR A 238 -4.11 -4.73 -31.42
C THR A 238 -3.09 -3.65 -31.03
N GLU A 239 -3.25 -2.44 -31.51
CA GLU A 239 -2.49 -1.28 -31.04
C GLU A 239 -2.93 -0.84 -29.63
N GLU A 240 -4.18 -1.12 -29.24
CA GLU A 240 -4.82 -0.63 -28.03
C GLU A 240 -4.83 -1.67 -26.90
N HIS A 241 -4.77 -2.96 -27.20
CA HIS A 241 -4.86 -4.00 -26.19
C HIS A 241 -4.22 -5.33 -26.60
N LEU A 242 -3.96 -6.16 -25.58
CA LEU A 242 -3.61 -7.57 -25.73
C LEU A 242 -4.68 -8.41 -25.06
N THR A 243 -5.11 -9.50 -25.69
CA THR A 243 -5.98 -10.50 -25.06
C THR A 243 -5.16 -11.75 -24.77
N ILE A 244 -5.16 -12.19 -23.53
CA ILE A 244 -4.25 -13.24 -23.02
C ILE A 244 -5.07 -14.34 -22.38
N MET A 245 -4.75 -15.60 -22.71
CA MET A 245 -5.38 -16.79 -22.12
C MET A 245 -4.95 -16.97 -20.66
N THR A 246 -5.91 -17.21 -19.78
CA THR A 246 -5.72 -17.54 -18.36
C THR A 246 -6.20 -18.96 -18.05
N ALA A 247 -6.33 -19.29 -16.76
CA ALA A 247 -6.80 -20.64 -16.37
C ALA A 247 -8.27 -20.90 -16.71
N ASP A 248 -9.11 -19.86 -16.69
CA ASP A 248 -10.58 -19.96 -16.73
C ASP A 248 -11.24 -18.99 -17.73
N GLY A 249 -10.46 -18.27 -18.53
CA GLY A 249 -10.97 -17.28 -19.47
C GLY A 249 -9.89 -16.40 -20.04
N LEU A 250 -10.27 -15.20 -20.43
CA LEU A 250 -9.42 -14.25 -21.11
C LEU A 250 -9.22 -13.00 -20.26
N LEU A 251 -7.99 -12.49 -20.24
CA LEU A 251 -7.64 -11.19 -19.69
C LEU A 251 -7.35 -10.21 -20.84
N LYS A 252 -8.08 -9.13 -20.89
CA LYS A 252 -7.77 -7.97 -21.76
C LYS A 252 -6.83 -7.04 -21.02
N VAL A 253 -5.63 -6.85 -21.54
CA VAL A 253 -4.63 -5.90 -21.03
C VAL A 253 -4.73 -4.61 -21.85
N GLU A 254 -5.01 -3.50 -21.19
CA GLU A 254 -5.34 -2.20 -21.81
C GLU A 254 -4.24 -1.15 -21.60
N GLU A 255 -3.44 -1.31 -20.54
CA GLU A 255 -2.29 -0.44 -20.27
C GLU A 255 -1.11 -1.27 -19.76
N TRP A 256 0.03 -1.12 -20.43
CA TRP A 256 1.26 -1.84 -20.06
C TRP A 256 2.50 -1.05 -20.43
N GLU A 257 3.60 -1.43 -19.82
CA GLU A 257 4.94 -0.96 -20.15
C GLU A 257 5.87 -2.17 -20.29
N THR A 258 6.85 -2.09 -21.18
CA THR A 258 7.87 -3.13 -21.33
C THR A 258 9.26 -2.53 -21.15
N ALA A 259 10.16 -3.27 -20.52
CA ALA A 259 11.53 -2.82 -20.28
C ALA A 259 12.30 -2.50 -21.57
N SER A 260 11.98 -3.20 -22.67
CA SER A 260 12.62 -2.99 -23.97
C SER A 260 11.90 -1.96 -24.86
N GLY A 261 10.72 -1.44 -24.46
CA GLY A 261 9.83 -0.64 -25.30
C GLY A 261 9.12 -1.43 -26.41
N LYS A 262 9.31 -2.76 -26.47
CA LYS A 262 8.72 -3.62 -27.52
C LYS A 262 7.57 -4.43 -26.96
N THR A 263 6.38 -4.23 -27.48
CA THR A 263 5.19 -5.04 -27.16
C THR A 263 5.38 -6.48 -27.64
N PRO A 264 5.04 -7.48 -26.79
CA PRO A 264 5.08 -8.89 -27.17
C PRO A 264 4.32 -9.18 -28.46
N ARG A 265 4.73 -10.20 -29.22
CA ARG A 265 4.07 -10.58 -30.47
C ARG A 265 2.81 -11.38 -30.18
N GLN A 266 1.86 -11.36 -31.11
CA GLN A 266 0.76 -12.31 -31.09
C GLN A 266 1.29 -13.75 -31.07
N HIS A 267 0.62 -14.61 -30.31
CA HIS A 267 1.02 -16.00 -29.99
C HIS A 267 2.26 -16.15 -29.11
N ALA A 268 2.90 -15.06 -28.64
CA ALA A 268 3.89 -15.19 -27.57
C ALA A 268 3.24 -15.77 -26.31
N VAL A 269 3.99 -16.56 -25.56
CA VAL A 269 3.54 -17.14 -24.27
C VAL A 269 4.32 -16.46 -23.16
N LEU A 270 3.62 -15.66 -22.40
CA LEU A 270 4.17 -14.88 -21.30
C LEU A 270 4.43 -15.77 -20.07
N GLY A 271 5.33 -15.33 -19.18
CA GLY A 271 5.65 -16.03 -17.94
C GLY A 271 6.57 -17.23 -18.10
N ARG A 272 7.05 -17.53 -19.30
CA ARG A 272 8.04 -18.58 -19.53
C ARG A 272 9.43 -17.97 -19.66
N ALA A 273 10.37 -18.43 -18.84
CA ALA A 273 11.80 -18.21 -19.12
C ALA A 273 12.16 -18.91 -20.43
N ARG A 274 12.95 -18.26 -21.24
CA ARG A 274 13.58 -18.91 -22.41
C ARG A 274 14.74 -19.74 -21.98
#